data_ffa67116cbd4d26fa409c113d046885d
#
_entry.id   ffa67116cbd4d26fa409c113d046885d
#
_cell.length_a   1.000
_cell.length_b   1.000
_cell.length_c   1.000
_cell.angle_alpha   90.00
_cell.angle_beta   90.00
_cell.angle_gamma   90.00
#
_symmetry.space_group_name_H-M   'P 1'
#
loop_
_entity.id
_entity.type
_entity.pdbx_description
1 polymer ?
#
loop_
_entity_poly.entity_id
_entity_poly.type
_entity_poly.pdbx_seq_one_letter_code
_entity_poly.pdbx_strand_id
1 'polypeptide(L)'
;MQIFTAVYGPNDARVYQPLTCPARNSYLNSTSQLHSVQLPNIQKITQLSQDLQPVANAINTGDNAIFKRQLTTNAFQPTIDGLQQIIRVAYDDIDNMPGTGDYTAANAQPVCDAFSDFVVVHQELLRIIIGKSGLLESIFLGPVAAVLRSLEDVVDTLAFGVIDSVPSCQASATQQKRDLDETLDKAVCAYTPGGTLLGAVTC
;
A
#
# COMPACT_ATOMS: atom_id res chain seq x y z
N MET A 1 -29.98 -6.15 32.03
CA MET A 1 -29.86 -5.22 33.18
C MET A 1 -30.31 -3.86 32.69
N GLN A 2 -31.52 -3.41 33.06
CA GLN A 2 -32.07 -2.11 32.64
C GLN A 2 -31.52 -1.03 33.58
N ILE A 3 -30.87 -0.04 33.02
CA ILE A 3 -30.38 1.11 33.78
C ILE A 3 -31.38 2.25 33.60
N PHE A 4 -31.95 2.74 34.71
CA PHE A 4 -32.90 3.86 34.73
C PHE A 4 -32.19 5.08 35.28
N THR A 5 -32.33 6.21 34.59
CA THR A 5 -31.86 7.51 35.11
C THR A 5 -33.09 8.30 35.61
N ALA A 6 -33.03 8.81 36.83
CA ALA A 6 -34.09 9.61 37.41
C ALA A 6 -33.91 11.10 37.03
N VAL A 7 -34.93 11.68 36.42
CA VAL A 7 -34.99 13.13 36.12
C VAL A 7 -36.04 13.76 37.04
N TYR A 8 -35.68 14.80 37.78
CA TYR A 8 -36.60 15.53 38.67
C TYR A 8 -37.34 16.59 37.89
N GLY A 9 -38.68 16.53 37.86
CA GLY A 9 -39.54 17.54 37.32
C GLY A 9 -40.14 18.42 38.43
N PRO A 10 -40.72 19.61 38.11
CA PRO A 10 -41.18 20.59 39.09
C PRO A 10 -42.43 20.19 39.93
N ASN A 11 -42.95 18.96 39.78
CA ASN A 11 -44.15 18.49 40.52
C ASN A 11 -43.95 17.09 41.14
N ASP A 12 -42.80 16.80 41.69
CA ASP A 12 -42.49 15.61 42.56
C ASP A 12 -43.04 14.24 42.10
N ALA A 13 -43.41 14.09 40.83
CA ALA A 13 -43.75 12.78 40.25
C ALA A 13 -42.55 12.21 39.53
N ARG A 14 -42.01 11.11 40.05
CA ARG A 14 -40.93 10.36 39.34
C ARG A 14 -41.48 9.75 38.06
N VAL A 15 -41.15 10.34 36.92
CA VAL A 15 -41.43 9.76 35.60
C VAL A 15 -40.20 8.96 35.17
N TYR A 16 -40.30 7.63 35.15
CA TYR A 16 -39.27 6.78 34.58
C TYR A 16 -39.48 6.71 33.07
N GLN A 17 -38.61 7.34 32.29
CA GLN A 17 -38.56 7.13 30.85
C GLN A 17 -37.62 6.00 30.53
N PRO A 18 -37.99 5.04 29.70
CA PRO A 18 -37.08 4.02 29.20
C PRO A 18 -36.07 4.71 28.27
N LEU A 19 -34.78 4.47 28.54
CA LEU A 19 -33.71 4.83 27.61
C LEU A 19 -33.92 4.01 26.33
N THR A 20 -34.51 4.64 25.32
CA THR A 20 -34.49 4.10 23.97
C THR A 20 -33.04 4.15 23.48
N CYS A 21 -32.38 3.00 23.38
CA CYS A 21 -31.15 2.87 22.64
C CYS A 21 -31.39 3.38 21.22
N PRO A 22 -30.56 4.29 20.68
CA PRO A 22 -30.67 4.66 19.28
C PRO A 22 -30.56 3.39 18.43
N ALA A 23 -31.51 3.27 17.51
CA ALA A 23 -31.65 2.09 16.67
C ALA A 23 -30.33 1.74 15.97
N ARG A 24 -30.10 0.44 15.85
CA ARG A 24 -28.98 -0.27 15.21
C ARG A 24 -28.61 0.15 13.77
N ASN A 25 -29.13 1.27 13.27
CA ASN A 25 -28.93 1.71 11.88
C ASN A 25 -27.62 2.44 11.61
N SER A 26 -26.86 2.81 12.64
CA SER A 26 -25.57 3.51 12.44
C SER A 26 -24.41 2.57 12.10
N TYR A 27 -24.50 1.27 12.43
CA TYR A 27 -23.44 0.30 12.10
C TYR A 27 -23.46 -0.15 10.64
N LEU A 28 -24.62 -0.18 9.98
CA LEU A 28 -24.73 -0.56 8.57
C LEU A 28 -24.18 0.49 7.60
N ASN A 29 -24.14 1.77 8.03
CA ASN A 29 -23.55 2.84 7.22
C ASN A 29 -22.00 2.87 7.30
N SER A 30 -21.39 2.41 8.39
CA SER A 30 -19.95 2.44 8.57
C SER A 30 -19.24 1.45 7.64
N THR A 31 -19.73 0.21 7.55
CA THR A 31 -19.11 -0.83 6.70
C THR A 31 -19.23 -0.51 5.20
N SER A 32 -20.36 0.08 4.77
CA SER A 32 -20.55 0.51 3.38
C SER A 32 -19.65 1.70 3.01
N GLN A 33 -19.40 2.61 3.95
CA GLN A 33 -18.53 3.78 3.72
C GLN A 33 -17.05 3.37 3.71
N LEU A 34 -16.63 2.46 4.58
CA LEU A 34 -15.25 1.97 4.62
C LEU A 34 -14.88 1.20 3.34
N HIS A 35 -15.76 0.35 2.84
CA HIS A 35 -15.59 -0.32 1.54
C HIS A 35 -15.46 0.69 0.38
N SER A 36 -16.18 1.81 0.44
CA SER A 36 -16.14 2.83 -0.61
C SER A 36 -14.83 3.63 -0.67
N VAL A 37 -14.01 3.59 0.37
CA VAL A 37 -12.72 4.31 0.44
C VAL A 37 -11.55 3.39 0.09
N GLN A 38 -11.50 2.18 0.61
CA GLN A 38 -10.34 1.28 0.45
C GLN A 38 -10.14 0.80 -0.99
N LEU A 39 -11.20 0.33 -1.65
CA LEU A 39 -11.13 -0.14 -3.03
C LEU A 39 -10.59 0.93 -4.01
N PRO A 40 -11.12 2.18 -3.99
CA PRO A 40 -10.56 3.26 -4.82
C PRO A 40 -9.09 3.58 -4.54
N ASN A 41 -8.64 3.46 -3.29
CA ASN A 41 -7.26 3.74 -2.92
C ASN A 41 -6.30 2.66 -3.43
N ILE A 42 -6.62 1.38 -3.28
CA ILE A 42 -5.83 0.27 -3.86
C ILE A 42 -5.76 0.43 -5.38
N GLN A 43 -6.88 0.73 -6.04
CA GLN A 43 -6.91 0.99 -7.47
C GLN A 43 -6.06 2.21 -7.86
N LYS A 44 -6.05 3.26 -7.04
CA LYS A 44 -5.21 4.44 -7.26
C LYS A 44 -3.72 4.11 -7.14
N ILE A 45 -3.32 3.32 -6.14
CA ILE A 45 -1.93 2.85 -6.00
C ILE A 45 -1.53 2.01 -7.23
N THR A 46 -2.42 1.13 -7.69
CA THR A 46 -2.23 0.34 -8.90
C THR A 46 -2.02 1.24 -10.12
N GLN A 47 -2.87 2.24 -10.31
CA GLN A 47 -2.74 3.20 -11.41
C GLN A 47 -1.43 4.00 -11.34
N LEU A 48 -1.05 4.49 -10.16
CA LEU A 48 0.22 5.19 -9.96
C LEU A 48 1.41 4.30 -10.32
N SER A 49 1.34 3.01 -9.97
CA SER A 49 2.37 2.04 -10.33
C SER A 49 2.43 1.79 -11.84
N GLN A 50 1.28 1.76 -12.52
CA GLN A 50 1.22 1.66 -13.99
C GLN A 50 1.80 2.90 -14.66
N ASP A 51 1.40 4.10 -14.21
CA ASP A 51 1.84 5.38 -14.77
C ASP A 51 3.35 5.60 -14.57
N LEU A 52 3.93 5.01 -13.52
CA LEU A 52 5.36 5.09 -13.24
C LEU A 52 6.21 4.15 -14.10
N GLN A 53 5.65 3.08 -14.66
CA GLN A 53 6.40 2.14 -15.51
C GLN A 53 7.07 2.80 -16.72
N PRO A 54 6.38 3.61 -17.54
CA PRO A 54 7.03 4.29 -18.67
C PRO A 54 8.08 5.30 -18.20
N VAL A 55 7.89 5.96 -17.05
CA VAL A 55 8.88 6.88 -16.47
C VAL A 55 10.16 6.12 -16.09
N ALA A 56 10.03 4.99 -15.38
CA ALA A 56 11.14 4.13 -15.02
C ALA A 56 11.82 3.52 -16.27
N ASN A 57 11.03 3.13 -17.28
CA ASN A 57 11.57 2.61 -18.53
C ASN A 57 12.37 3.65 -19.32
N ALA A 58 11.99 4.92 -19.26
CA ALA A 58 12.67 6.01 -19.95
C ALA A 58 14.08 6.31 -19.39
N ILE A 59 14.40 5.78 -18.20
CA ILE A 59 15.77 5.88 -17.67
C ILE A 59 16.71 5.12 -18.62
N ASN A 60 17.55 5.86 -19.34
CA ASN A 60 18.46 5.33 -20.34
C ASN A 60 19.83 5.97 -20.19
N THR A 61 20.88 5.17 -20.39
CA THR A 61 22.23 5.68 -20.62
C THR A 61 22.31 6.18 -22.05
N GLY A 62 21.89 7.37 -22.36
CA GLY A 62 22.03 7.89 -23.72
C GLY A 62 23.35 7.42 -24.37
N ASP A 63 23.35 7.13 -25.67
CA ASP A 63 24.45 6.53 -26.46
C ASP A 63 25.80 7.31 -26.41
N ASN A 64 25.88 8.38 -25.65
CA ASN A 64 27.07 9.21 -25.51
C ASN A 64 27.80 8.91 -24.18
N ALA A 65 28.95 8.24 -24.31
CA ALA A 65 29.89 7.97 -23.22
C ALA A 65 30.29 9.20 -22.39
N ILE A 66 30.07 10.41 -22.90
CA ILE A 66 30.30 11.68 -22.22
C ILE A 66 29.24 11.93 -21.13
N PHE A 67 28.03 11.40 -21.27
CA PHE A 67 26.92 11.54 -20.32
C PHE A 67 26.90 10.49 -19.22
N LYS A 68 27.71 9.42 -19.29
CA LYS A 68 27.83 8.46 -18.17
C LYS A 68 28.23 9.09 -16.84
N ARG A 69 28.86 10.25 -16.87
CA ARG A 69 29.21 11.03 -15.66
C ARG A 69 28.08 11.96 -15.17
N GLN A 70 27.00 12.10 -15.93
CA GLN A 70 25.88 12.99 -15.62
C GLN A 70 24.57 12.24 -15.38
N LEU A 71 24.54 10.92 -15.36
CA LEU A 71 23.44 10.15 -14.79
C LEU A 71 23.52 10.27 -13.27
N THR A 72 23.38 11.50 -12.85
CA THR A 72 23.15 11.91 -11.49
C THR A 72 21.77 11.39 -11.06
N THR A 73 21.50 11.39 -9.78
CA THR A 73 20.18 11.20 -9.16
C THR A 73 19.03 11.84 -9.95
N ASN A 74 19.29 12.89 -10.75
CA ASN A 74 18.29 13.59 -11.55
C ASN A 74 17.55 12.69 -12.56
N ALA A 75 18.21 11.69 -13.17
CA ALA A 75 17.53 10.77 -14.10
C ALA A 75 16.55 9.83 -13.38
N PHE A 76 16.82 9.51 -12.12
CA PHE A 76 15.97 8.68 -11.28
C PHE A 76 14.99 9.49 -10.45
N GLN A 77 15.14 10.81 -10.37
CA GLN A 77 14.30 11.65 -9.52
C GLN A 77 12.80 11.51 -9.83
N PRO A 78 12.33 11.50 -11.08
CA PRO A 78 10.91 11.28 -11.39
C PRO A 78 10.40 9.93 -10.89
N THR A 79 11.25 8.89 -10.95
CA THR A 79 10.88 7.56 -10.41
C THR A 79 10.83 7.57 -8.88
N ILE A 80 11.78 8.21 -8.22
CA ILE A 80 11.79 8.41 -6.77
C ILE A 80 10.54 9.17 -6.32
N ASP A 81 10.20 10.27 -6.97
CA ASP A 81 9.04 11.09 -6.67
C ASP A 81 7.73 10.29 -6.85
N GLY A 82 7.64 9.48 -7.91
CA GLY A 82 6.51 8.59 -8.15
C GLY A 82 6.37 7.51 -7.08
N LEU A 83 7.47 6.86 -6.67
CA LEU A 83 7.46 5.90 -5.57
C LEU A 83 7.02 6.55 -4.24
N GLN A 84 7.50 7.75 -3.95
CA GLN A 84 7.06 8.52 -2.78
C GLN A 84 5.57 8.87 -2.84
N GLN A 85 5.02 9.11 -4.01
CA GLN A 85 3.58 9.33 -4.18
C GLN A 85 2.79 8.05 -3.89
N ILE A 86 3.24 6.90 -4.36
CA ILE A 86 2.67 5.59 -4.04
C ILE A 86 2.66 5.36 -2.52
N ILE A 87 3.80 5.60 -1.86
CA ILE A 87 3.94 5.48 -0.40
C ILE A 87 2.93 6.35 0.33
N ARG A 88 2.76 7.62 -0.06
CA ARG A 88 1.79 8.53 0.58
C ARG A 88 0.35 8.03 0.45
N VAL A 89 -0.06 7.57 -0.74
CA VAL A 89 -1.42 7.04 -0.95
C VAL A 89 -1.63 5.75 -0.18
N ALA A 90 -0.59 4.90 -0.07
CA ALA A 90 -0.68 3.67 0.72
C ALA A 90 -0.82 3.96 2.23
N TYR A 91 -0.14 4.96 2.78
CA TYR A 91 -0.37 5.40 4.16
C TYR A 91 -1.79 5.91 4.38
N ASP A 92 -2.31 6.73 3.46
CA ASP A 92 -3.71 7.21 3.53
C ASP A 92 -4.71 6.04 3.51
N ASP A 93 -4.41 4.96 2.79
CA ASP A 93 -5.24 3.75 2.75
C ASP A 93 -5.16 2.97 4.07
N ILE A 94 -3.96 2.78 4.61
CA ILE A 94 -3.73 2.09 5.89
C ILE A 94 -4.48 2.80 7.02
N ASP A 95 -4.41 4.11 7.10
CA ASP A 95 -5.07 4.91 8.15
C ASP A 95 -6.61 4.81 8.10
N ASN A 96 -7.17 4.47 6.93
CA ASN A 96 -8.60 4.31 6.70
C ASN A 96 -9.04 2.84 6.60
N MET A 97 -8.16 1.89 6.89
CA MET A 97 -8.47 0.45 6.79
C MET A 97 -9.48 0.02 7.85
N PRO A 98 -10.50 -0.77 7.46
CA PRO A 98 -11.43 -1.32 8.43
C PRO A 98 -10.74 -2.36 9.32
N GLY A 99 -11.35 -2.63 10.47
CA GLY A 99 -10.88 -3.67 11.40
C GLY A 99 -10.98 -5.09 10.84
N THR A 100 -10.39 -6.02 11.55
CA THR A 100 -10.33 -7.43 11.20
C THR A 100 -11.73 -8.03 10.96
N GLY A 101 -11.95 -8.60 9.79
CA GLY A 101 -13.18 -9.35 9.46
C GLY A 101 -14.41 -8.49 9.15
N ASP A 102 -14.24 -7.19 8.89
CA ASP A 102 -15.36 -6.27 8.64
C ASP A 102 -15.97 -6.43 7.24
N TYR A 103 -15.32 -7.13 6.31
CA TYR A 103 -15.86 -7.38 4.98
C TYR A 103 -16.79 -8.59 4.96
N THR A 104 -18.01 -8.38 4.44
CA THR A 104 -18.91 -9.48 4.10
C THR A 104 -18.46 -10.18 2.82
N ALA A 105 -18.84 -11.45 2.62
CA ALA A 105 -18.47 -12.20 1.40
C ALA A 105 -18.83 -11.47 0.09
N ALA A 106 -19.92 -10.69 0.09
CA ALA A 106 -20.35 -9.92 -1.09
C ALA A 106 -19.44 -8.72 -1.42
N ASN A 107 -18.80 -8.14 -0.40
CA ASN A 107 -17.96 -6.94 -0.53
C ASN A 107 -16.46 -7.29 -0.54
N ALA A 108 -16.12 -8.51 -0.21
CA ALA A 108 -14.74 -8.99 -0.10
C ALA A 108 -14.07 -9.16 -1.46
N GLN A 109 -14.77 -9.77 -2.42
CA GLN A 109 -14.19 -10.15 -3.71
C GLN A 109 -13.59 -8.97 -4.47
N PRO A 110 -14.25 -7.80 -4.59
CA PRO A 110 -13.65 -6.64 -5.26
C PRO A 110 -12.34 -6.16 -4.63
N VAL A 111 -12.20 -6.28 -3.30
CA VAL A 111 -10.96 -5.91 -2.59
C VAL A 111 -9.85 -6.94 -2.87
N CYS A 112 -10.20 -8.23 -2.88
CA CYS A 112 -9.27 -9.31 -3.24
C CYS A 112 -8.74 -9.15 -4.67
N ASP A 113 -9.63 -8.85 -5.61
CA ASP A 113 -9.29 -8.65 -7.01
C ASP A 113 -8.38 -7.41 -7.18
N ALA A 114 -8.75 -6.29 -6.55
CA ALA A 114 -7.94 -5.08 -6.59
C ALA A 114 -6.54 -5.27 -5.98
N PHE A 115 -6.44 -6.03 -4.89
CA PHE A 115 -5.15 -6.36 -4.28
C PHE A 115 -4.31 -7.25 -5.20
N SER A 116 -4.94 -8.23 -5.85
CA SER A 116 -4.26 -9.08 -6.85
C SER A 116 -3.70 -8.26 -8.02
N ASP A 117 -4.50 -7.36 -8.57
CA ASP A 117 -4.08 -6.45 -9.65
C ASP A 117 -2.94 -5.54 -9.20
N PHE A 118 -3.03 -5.00 -7.98
CA PHE A 118 -1.95 -4.19 -7.39
C PHE A 118 -0.64 -4.98 -7.33
N VAL A 119 -0.65 -6.21 -6.82
CA VAL A 119 0.58 -7.02 -6.70
C VAL A 119 1.22 -7.26 -8.06
N VAL A 120 0.44 -7.66 -9.07
CA VAL A 120 0.96 -7.93 -10.41
C VAL A 120 1.59 -6.67 -11.03
N VAL A 121 0.88 -5.55 -10.99
CA VAL A 121 1.33 -4.28 -11.57
C VAL A 121 2.55 -3.73 -10.85
N HIS A 122 2.56 -3.85 -9.53
CA HIS A 122 3.66 -3.35 -8.71
C HIS A 122 4.94 -4.18 -8.89
N GLN A 123 4.82 -5.51 -8.98
CA GLN A 123 5.96 -6.37 -9.33
C GLN A 123 6.55 -6.03 -10.70
N GLU A 124 5.72 -5.70 -11.69
CA GLU A 124 6.22 -5.30 -13.01
C GLU A 124 7.01 -3.98 -12.94
N LEU A 125 6.50 -2.98 -12.21
CA LEU A 125 7.23 -1.74 -11.95
C LEU A 125 8.58 -2.03 -11.28
N LEU A 126 8.61 -2.88 -10.26
CA LEU A 126 9.84 -3.24 -9.54
C LEU A 126 10.85 -3.95 -10.45
N ARG A 127 10.39 -4.86 -11.33
CA ARG A 127 11.27 -5.52 -12.32
C ARG A 127 11.91 -4.53 -13.28
N ILE A 128 11.15 -3.52 -13.73
CA ILE A 128 11.70 -2.42 -14.54
C ILE A 128 12.78 -1.67 -13.76
N ILE A 129 12.49 -1.29 -12.52
CA ILE A 129 13.43 -0.58 -11.64
C ILE A 129 14.69 -1.42 -11.42
N ILE A 130 14.57 -2.71 -11.09
CA ILE A 130 15.69 -3.64 -10.94
C ILE A 130 16.56 -3.63 -12.19
N GLY A 131 15.97 -3.71 -13.39
CA GLY A 131 16.68 -3.68 -14.67
C GLY A 131 17.47 -2.41 -14.92
N LYS A 132 17.19 -1.32 -14.20
CA LYS A 132 17.88 -0.02 -14.32
C LYS A 132 19.00 0.17 -13.28
N SER A 133 19.16 -0.73 -12.32
CA SER A 133 20.14 -0.57 -11.23
C SER A 133 21.58 -0.42 -11.71
N GLY A 134 21.96 -1.15 -12.76
CA GLY A 134 23.29 -1.07 -13.36
C GLY A 134 23.62 0.24 -14.09
N LEU A 135 22.67 1.15 -14.23
CA LEU A 135 22.84 2.45 -14.88
C LEU A 135 23.34 3.53 -13.93
N LEU A 136 23.25 3.32 -12.63
CA LEU A 136 23.73 4.25 -11.60
C LEU A 136 25.14 3.89 -11.12
N GLU A 137 25.95 4.91 -10.88
CA GLU A 137 27.17 4.73 -10.12
C GLU A 137 26.82 4.43 -8.64
N SER A 138 27.67 3.66 -7.98
CA SER A 138 27.43 3.16 -6.60
C SER A 138 27.12 4.27 -5.59
N ILE A 139 27.65 5.47 -5.78
CA ILE A 139 27.40 6.62 -4.89
C ILE A 139 25.97 7.18 -4.98
N PHE A 140 25.23 6.86 -6.05
CA PHE A 140 23.86 7.34 -6.29
C PHE A 140 22.79 6.28 -6.02
N LEU A 141 23.17 5.07 -5.64
CA LEU A 141 22.22 4.00 -5.33
C LEU A 141 21.44 4.28 -4.05
N GLY A 142 22.04 4.96 -3.07
CA GLY A 142 21.48 5.19 -1.74
C GLY A 142 20.07 5.81 -1.72
N PRO A 143 19.80 6.90 -2.46
CA PRO A 143 18.45 7.49 -2.49
C PRO A 143 17.36 6.54 -3.02
N VAL A 144 17.68 5.74 -4.05
CA VAL A 144 16.75 4.76 -4.61
C VAL A 144 16.51 3.63 -3.59
N ALA A 145 17.57 3.09 -2.99
CA ALA A 145 17.46 2.09 -1.95
C ALA A 145 16.63 2.57 -0.75
N ALA A 146 16.78 3.84 -0.36
CA ALA A 146 16.02 4.41 0.75
C ALA A 146 14.52 4.46 0.46
N VAL A 147 14.11 4.92 -0.73
CA VAL A 147 12.68 4.97 -1.09
C VAL A 147 12.10 3.57 -1.28
N LEU A 148 12.88 2.60 -1.80
CA LEU A 148 12.44 1.21 -1.93
C LEU A 148 12.20 0.55 -0.57
N ARG A 149 13.04 0.78 0.45
CA ARG A 149 12.79 0.29 1.82
C ARG A 149 11.54 0.91 2.43
N SER A 150 11.33 2.22 2.24
CA SER A 150 10.09 2.86 2.72
C SER A 150 8.86 2.31 2.01
N LEU A 151 8.99 1.93 0.75
CA LEU A 151 7.93 1.29 -0.02
C LEU A 151 7.64 -0.12 0.50
N GLU A 152 8.66 -0.91 0.81
CA GLU A 152 8.56 -2.23 1.42
C GLU A 152 7.76 -2.17 2.73
N ASP A 153 8.16 -1.30 3.66
CA ASP A 153 7.49 -1.12 4.96
C ASP A 153 5.99 -0.81 4.81
N VAL A 154 5.62 0.10 3.90
CA VAL A 154 4.23 0.51 3.72
C VAL A 154 3.42 -0.54 2.97
N VAL A 155 3.99 -1.21 1.97
CA VAL A 155 3.33 -2.28 1.21
C VAL A 155 3.08 -3.50 2.09
N ASP A 156 4.01 -3.84 2.97
CA ASP A 156 3.84 -4.89 3.97
C ASP A 156 2.65 -4.60 4.89
N THR A 157 2.59 -3.39 5.42
CA THR A 157 1.48 -2.98 6.30
C THR A 157 0.14 -3.01 5.57
N LEU A 158 0.09 -2.52 4.33
CA LEU A 158 -1.11 -2.56 3.48
C LEU A 158 -1.55 -4.01 3.22
N ALA A 159 -0.63 -4.89 2.85
CA ALA A 159 -0.91 -6.29 2.56
C ALA A 159 -1.45 -7.03 3.79
N PHE A 160 -0.84 -6.83 4.97
CA PHE A 160 -1.35 -7.41 6.21
C PHE A 160 -2.74 -6.88 6.55
N GLY A 161 -3.00 -5.58 6.36
CA GLY A 161 -4.32 -5.01 6.56
C GLY A 161 -5.39 -5.64 5.66
N VAL A 162 -5.09 -5.90 4.38
CA VAL A 162 -6.01 -6.61 3.46
C VAL A 162 -6.20 -8.06 3.90
N ILE A 163 -5.12 -8.77 4.24
CA ILE A 163 -5.17 -10.18 4.70
C ILE A 163 -6.06 -10.33 5.94
N ASP A 164 -5.94 -9.41 6.88
CA ASP A 164 -6.69 -9.46 8.15
C ASP A 164 -8.14 -9.01 7.99
N SER A 165 -8.42 -8.03 7.12
CA SER A 165 -9.77 -7.50 6.91
C SER A 165 -10.64 -8.37 6.02
N VAL A 166 -10.04 -9.20 5.13
CA VAL A 166 -10.77 -9.99 4.12
C VAL A 166 -10.46 -11.49 4.23
N PRO A 167 -11.10 -12.22 5.18
CA PRO A 167 -10.82 -13.65 5.41
C PRO A 167 -11.03 -14.55 4.19
N SER A 168 -11.92 -14.17 3.27
CA SER A 168 -12.27 -14.99 2.10
C SER A 168 -11.11 -15.15 1.10
N CYS A 169 -10.17 -14.23 1.05
CA CYS A 169 -8.98 -14.32 0.19
C CYS A 169 -7.66 -14.37 0.95
N GLN A 170 -7.69 -14.57 2.26
CA GLN A 170 -6.50 -14.56 3.12
C GLN A 170 -5.36 -15.44 2.58
N ALA A 171 -5.67 -16.67 2.13
CA ALA A 171 -4.65 -17.60 1.66
C ALA A 171 -3.98 -17.10 0.36
N SER A 172 -4.77 -16.62 -0.61
CA SER A 172 -4.23 -16.08 -1.87
C SER A 172 -3.47 -14.77 -1.64
N ALA A 173 -4.02 -13.85 -0.82
CA ALA A 173 -3.37 -12.59 -0.49
C ALA A 173 -2.03 -12.82 0.25
N THR A 174 -1.96 -13.81 1.14
CA THR A 174 -0.73 -14.19 1.82
C THR A 174 0.34 -14.70 0.84
N GLN A 175 -0.06 -15.47 -0.17
CA GLN A 175 0.89 -15.94 -1.20
C GLN A 175 1.36 -14.76 -2.07
N GLN A 176 0.43 -13.92 -2.52
CA GLN A 176 0.73 -12.73 -3.32
C GLN A 176 1.67 -11.76 -2.57
N LYS A 177 1.46 -11.59 -1.25
CA LYS A 177 2.38 -10.82 -0.42
C LYS A 177 3.78 -11.39 -0.47
N ARG A 178 3.98 -12.69 -0.27
CA ARG A 178 5.32 -13.31 -0.33
C ARG A 178 6.00 -13.11 -1.67
N ASP A 179 5.25 -13.25 -2.77
CA ASP A 179 5.80 -13.07 -4.12
C ASP A 179 6.21 -11.60 -4.36
N LEU A 180 5.47 -10.65 -3.76
CA LEU A 180 5.79 -9.23 -3.80
C LEU A 180 7.01 -8.90 -2.94
N ASP A 181 7.08 -9.44 -1.71
CA ASP A 181 8.24 -9.28 -0.80
C ASP A 181 9.53 -9.74 -1.48
N GLU A 182 9.52 -10.92 -2.11
CA GLU A 182 10.68 -11.42 -2.86
C GLU A 182 11.12 -10.46 -3.98
N THR A 183 10.18 -9.76 -4.60
CA THR A 183 10.49 -8.78 -5.65
C THR A 183 11.00 -7.46 -5.08
N LEU A 184 10.46 -7.03 -3.94
CA LEU A 184 10.92 -5.86 -3.19
C LEU A 184 12.34 -6.06 -2.65
N ASP A 185 12.60 -7.21 -2.02
CA ASP A 185 13.93 -7.61 -1.57
C ASP A 185 14.97 -7.52 -2.69
N LYS A 186 14.64 -8.06 -3.87
CA LYS A 186 15.49 -7.97 -5.05
C LYS A 186 15.72 -6.53 -5.51
N ALA A 187 14.68 -5.69 -5.44
CA ALA A 187 14.78 -4.28 -5.80
C ALA A 187 15.67 -3.52 -4.82
N VAL A 188 15.48 -3.69 -3.53
CA VAL A 188 16.32 -3.09 -2.48
C VAL A 188 17.76 -3.55 -2.61
N CYS A 189 17.98 -4.85 -2.84
CA CYS A 189 19.30 -5.45 -3.06
C CYS A 189 20.02 -4.84 -4.25
N ALA A 190 19.32 -4.68 -5.38
CA ALA A 190 19.88 -4.11 -6.61
C ALA A 190 20.42 -2.68 -6.46
N TYR A 191 19.90 -1.94 -5.47
CA TYR A 191 20.30 -0.56 -5.18
C TYR A 191 21.08 -0.41 -3.86
N THR A 192 21.39 -1.51 -3.17
CA THR A 192 22.25 -1.47 -1.99
C THR A 192 23.72 -1.50 -2.41
N PRO A 193 24.57 -0.55 -1.98
CA PRO A 193 25.99 -0.57 -2.30
C PRO A 193 26.66 -1.86 -1.78
N GLY A 194 27.28 -2.62 -2.68
CA GLY A 194 27.87 -3.93 -2.36
C GLY A 194 26.94 -5.12 -2.62
N GLY A 195 25.67 -4.90 -2.88
CA GLY A 195 24.75 -5.90 -3.43
C GLY A 195 25.08 -6.13 -4.91
N THR A 196 25.70 -7.24 -5.26
CA THR A 196 26.01 -7.55 -6.67
C THR A 196 24.97 -8.49 -7.22
N LEU A 197 24.22 -8.05 -8.22
CA LEU A 197 23.31 -8.89 -9.02
C LEU A 197 24.06 -9.87 -9.95
N LEU A 198 25.39 -9.87 -9.97
CA LEU A 198 26.21 -10.73 -10.78
C LEU A 198 26.85 -11.82 -9.91
N GLY A 199 26.09 -12.87 -9.62
CA GLY A 199 26.65 -14.20 -9.29
C GLY A 199 26.73 -14.61 -7.83
N ALA A 200 26.49 -13.73 -6.85
CA ALA A 200 26.25 -14.11 -5.46
C ALA A 200 25.43 -13.03 -4.79
N VAL A 201 24.14 -13.27 -4.66
CA VAL A 201 23.26 -12.43 -3.87
C VAL A 201 23.64 -12.66 -2.40
N THR A 202 24.37 -11.75 -1.82
CA THR A 202 24.48 -11.57 -0.38
C THR A 202 23.98 -10.17 -0.05
N CYS A 203 22.67 -10.02 0.02
CA CYS A 203 22.05 -8.89 0.70
C CYS A 203 21.74 -9.26 2.13
#